data_f86e67593e39115333f509806cac2f8f
#
_entry.id   f86e67593e39115333f509806cac2f8f
#
_cell.length_a   1.000
_cell.length_b   1.000
_cell.length_c   1.000
_cell.angle_alpha   90.00
_cell.angle_beta   90.00
_cell.angle_gamma   90.00
#
_symmetry.space_group_name_H-M   'P 1'
#
loop_
_entity.id
_entity.type
_entity.pdbx_description
1 polymer ?
#
loop_
_entity_poly.entity_id
_entity_poly.type
_entity_poly.pdbx_seq_one_letter_code
_entity_poly.pdbx_strand_id
1 'polypeptide(L)'
;MRFTGRGGEPFRDECRPRPAPVPNRRCRASRGAAVIDRLPMRVGRADIDRLEGVIAALRARDYREGGGSCRELLRVLEPYGAALRRGMMSETQARRLAGVVADLHNLQGWTEFDSGRPIRAERHFRRALELAAEAGNDDLTANIHYRLGRMYLHHRSPAEALEQFGKGQLAARRAGRPLSQAILSANEAWAYALLGDVRQALDKLSLAPEQFANSLGDTVPSWSAFFAANDLAAMIGTVRTELARLVDVRHSREAIPALTEAIEGYGPDMVRSRSLTMIWLAVDHALEGDLDRAAEVGLSAMEIAGGIRSARTRDRLRPLSECVRKRVGDINARDLLDRIATFRASA
;
A
#
# COMPACT_ATOMS: atom_id res chain seq x y z
N MET A 1 -10.30 -63.07 -58.72
CA MET A 1 -8.97 -63.77 -58.65
C MET A 1 -8.45 -63.43 -57.25
N ARG A 2 -8.56 -64.33 -56.28
CA ARG A 2 -7.59 -65.27 -55.71
C ARG A 2 -6.19 -64.73 -55.68
N PHE A 3 -5.63 -64.46 -54.44
CA PHE A 3 -4.72 -65.31 -53.60
C PHE A 3 -4.28 -64.47 -52.39
N THR A 4 -4.55 -64.92 -51.12
CA THR A 4 -3.74 -65.59 -50.13
C THR A 4 -2.39 -64.89 -49.86
N GLY A 5 -1.94 -64.60 -48.65
CA GLY A 5 -2.12 -65.11 -47.33
C GLY A 5 -0.83 -64.94 -46.58
N ARG A 6 -0.86 -65.00 -45.22
CA ARG A 6 0.22 -65.20 -44.25
C ARG A 6 1.10 -63.93 -43.95
N GLY A 7 1.32 -63.56 -42.74
CA GLY A 7 1.79 -64.19 -41.59
C GLY A 7 1.90 -63.16 -40.47
N GLY A 8 1.53 -63.55 -39.30
CA GLY A 8 1.56 -62.74 -38.12
C GLY A 8 2.93 -62.76 -37.44
N GLU A 9 3.22 -61.66 -36.77
CA GLU A 9 4.13 -61.68 -35.62
C GLU A 9 3.56 -60.75 -34.56
N PRO A 10 3.67 -61.10 -33.29
CA PRO A 10 3.04 -60.36 -32.19
C PRO A 10 3.89 -59.15 -31.83
N PHE A 11 3.24 -57.99 -31.81
CA PHE A 11 3.82 -56.75 -31.32
C PHE A 11 4.07 -56.87 -29.80
N ARG A 12 5.29 -56.77 -29.41
CA ARG A 12 5.77 -56.68 -28.03
C ARG A 12 5.16 -55.46 -27.35
N ASP A 13 4.55 -55.71 -26.21
CA ASP A 13 4.08 -54.72 -25.25
C ASP A 13 5.25 -53.95 -24.68
N GLU A 14 5.55 -52.74 -25.21
CA GLU A 14 6.55 -51.87 -24.65
C GLU A 14 6.02 -51.19 -23.39
N CYS A 15 6.63 -51.50 -22.28
CA CYS A 15 6.40 -50.90 -20.95
C CYS A 15 6.34 -49.37 -21.02
N ARG A 16 5.13 -48.81 -20.87
CA ARG A 16 4.97 -47.39 -20.52
C ARG A 16 5.46 -47.18 -19.10
N PRO A 17 6.34 -46.19 -18.85
CA PRO A 17 6.73 -45.86 -17.49
C PRO A 17 5.53 -45.35 -16.70
N ARG A 18 5.34 -45.88 -15.50
CA ARG A 18 4.33 -45.42 -14.55
C ARG A 18 4.58 -43.97 -14.22
N PRO A 19 3.52 -43.09 -14.18
CA PRO A 19 3.69 -41.73 -13.72
C PRO A 19 4.15 -41.70 -12.27
N ALA A 20 5.14 -40.83 -11.99
CA ALA A 20 5.65 -40.60 -10.64
C ALA A 20 4.51 -40.15 -9.70
N PRO A 21 4.53 -40.57 -8.41
CA PRO A 21 3.50 -40.21 -7.48
C PRO A 21 3.45 -38.69 -7.27
N VAL A 22 2.30 -38.08 -7.52
CA VAL A 22 2.02 -36.67 -7.27
C VAL A 22 2.21 -36.40 -5.76
N PRO A 23 3.05 -35.47 -5.33
CA PRO A 23 3.24 -35.21 -3.93
C PRO A 23 1.94 -34.73 -3.28
N ASN A 24 1.52 -35.47 -2.26
CA ASN A 24 0.28 -35.33 -1.54
C ASN A 24 0.13 -33.90 -0.96
N ARG A 25 -0.85 -33.11 -1.41
CA ARG A 25 -1.16 -31.74 -0.97
C ARG A 25 -1.49 -31.63 0.54
N ARG A 26 -1.53 -32.76 1.28
CA ARG A 26 -1.82 -32.81 2.72
C ARG A 26 -0.65 -32.36 3.62
N CYS A 27 0.59 -32.27 3.11
CA CYS A 27 1.74 -31.88 3.94
C CYS A 27 1.90 -30.37 4.20
N ARG A 28 1.12 -29.48 3.55
CA ARG A 28 1.22 -28.03 3.81
C ARG A 28 0.32 -27.54 4.96
N ALA A 29 -0.77 -28.23 5.24
CA ALA A 29 -1.66 -27.91 6.35
C ALA A 29 -1.10 -28.29 7.73
N SER A 30 -0.20 -29.30 7.80
CA SER A 30 0.34 -29.80 9.05
C SER A 30 1.42 -28.93 9.69
N ARG A 31 2.15 -28.10 8.91
CA ARG A 31 3.18 -27.20 9.47
C ARG A 31 2.60 -25.99 10.19
N GLY A 32 1.47 -25.48 9.76
CA GLY A 32 0.76 -24.38 10.45
C GLY A 32 0.10 -24.86 11.75
N ALA A 33 -0.47 -26.06 11.77
CA ALA A 33 -1.07 -26.66 12.96
C ALA A 33 -0.01 -26.95 14.05
N ALA A 34 1.18 -27.43 13.67
CA ALA A 34 2.25 -27.76 14.62
C ALA A 34 2.86 -26.53 15.34
N VAL A 35 2.70 -25.32 14.79
CA VAL A 35 3.12 -24.06 15.45
C VAL A 35 2.08 -23.63 16.49
N ILE A 36 0.81 -23.93 16.26
CA ILE A 36 -0.29 -23.60 17.20
C ILE A 36 -0.30 -24.54 18.40
N ASP A 37 0.08 -25.79 18.26
CA ASP A 37 0.13 -26.79 19.36
C ASP A 37 1.24 -26.51 20.40
N ARG A 38 2.14 -25.57 20.18
CA ARG A 38 3.23 -25.18 21.10
C ARG A 38 3.08 -23.77 21.67
N LEU A 39 1.87 -23.24 21.70
CA LEU A 39 1.66 -21.92 22.27
C LEU A 39 1.87 -21.97 23.79
N PRO A 40 2.59 -20.97 24.36
CA PRO A 40 2.80 -20.93 25.79
C PRO A 40 1.47 -20.73 26.51
N MET A 41 1.19 -21.55 27.54
CA MET A 41 0.03 -21.33 28.39
C MET A 41 0.06 -19.96 29.06
N ARG A 42 1.26 -19.42 29.29
CA ARG A 42 1.51 -18.06 29.79
C ARG A 42 2.22 -17.26 28.73
N VAL A 43 1.65 -16.12 28.35
CA VAL A 43 2.21 -15.19 27.37
C VAL A 43 3.01 -14.13 28.13
N GLY A 44 4.31 -14.09 27.83
CA GLY A 44 5.23 -13.14 28.43
C GLY A 44 5.55 -11.95 27.51
N ARG A 45 6.33 -11.00 28.05
CA ARG A 45 6.81 -9.85 27.28
C ARG A 45 7.56 -10.27 26.02
N ALA A 46 8.41 -11.29 26.12
CA ALA A 46 9.22 -11.77 24.99
C ALA A 46 8.38 -12.30 23.81
N ASP A 47 7.19 -12.90 24.08
CA ASP A 47 6.30 -13.36 23.00
C ASP A 47 5.67 -12.19 22.26
N ILE A 48 5.31 -11.13 22.99
CA ILE A 48 4.77 -9.89 22.42
C ILE A 48 5.83 -9.16 21.62
N ASP A 49 7.05 -8.99 22.18
CA ASP A 49 8.19 -8.34 21.50
C ASP A 49 8.55 -9.06 20.18
N ARG A 50 8.49 -10.39 20.19
CA ARG A 50 8.76 -11.21 18.99
C ARG A 50 7.70 -10.96 17.91
N LEU A 51 6.41 -10.95 18.25
CA LEU A 51 5.35 -10.67 17.30
C LEU A 51 5.49 -9.26 16.73
N GLU A 52 5.74 -8.26 17.58
CA GLU A 52 5.96 -6.87 17.18
C GLU A 52 7.14 -6.73 16.22
N GLY A 53 8.27 -7.38 16.51
CA GLY A 53 9.45 -7.39 15.64
C GLY A 53 9.18 -8.02 14.27
N VAL A 54 8.41 -9.10 14.21
CA VAL A 54 8.01 -9.73 12.94
C VAL A 54 7.11 -8.80 12.12
N ILE A 55 6.15 -8.11 12.76
CA ILE A 55 5.26 -7.15 12.09
C ILE A 55 6.08 -5.99 11.53
N ALA A 56 7.04 -5.45 12.29
CA ALA A 56 7.93 -4.38 11.85
C ALA A 56 8.78 -4.81 10.63
N ALA A 57 9.34 -6.02 10.65
CA ALA A 57 10.10 -6.57 9.52
C ALA A 57 9.25 -6.76 8.26
N LEU A 58 8.01 -7.24 8.40
CA LEU A 58 7.07 -7.38 7.28
C LEU A 58 6.65 -6.03 6.72
N ARG A 59 6.51 -5.02 7.57
CA ARG A 59 6.22 -3.65 7.14
C ARG A 59 7.38 -3.06 6.32
N ALA A 60 8.62 -3.24 6.77
CA ALA A 60 9.79 -2.81 6.01
C ALA A 60 9.87 -3.50 4.65
N ARG A 61 9.49 -4.78 4.58
CA ARG A 61 9.40 -5.52 3.32
C ARG A 61 8.28 -4.99 2.41
N ASP A 62 7.09 -4.67 2.97
CA ASP A 62 6.00 -4.05 2.21
C ASP A 62 6.42 -2.74 1.54
N TYR A 63 7.21 -1.92 2.23
CA TYR A 63 7.69 -0.66 1.66
C TYR A 63 8.61 -0.85 0.45
N ARG A 64 9.46 -1.89 0.44
CA ARG A 64 10.38 -2.19 -0.66
C ARG A 64 9.70 -2.91 -1.82
N GLU A 65 8.91 -3.95 -1.51
CA GLU A 65 8.45 -4.94 -2.51
C GLU A 65 6.94 -4.83 -2.84
N GLY A 66 6.19 -4.03 -2.07
CA GLY A 66 4.73 -3.93 -2.18
C GLY A 66 3.97 -4.99 -1.36
N GLY A 67 2.68 -4.72 -1.09
CA GLY A 67 1.83 -5.53 -0.21
C GLY A 67 1.70 -6.99 -0.61
N GLY A 68 1.75 -7.28 -1.90
CA GLY A 68 1.67 -8.65 -2.42
C GLY A 68 2.79 -9.57 -1.92
N SER A 69 3.95 -9.02 -1.53
CA SER A 69 5.10 -9.78 -1.04
C SER A 69 4.93 -10.34 0.38
N CYS A 70 4.12 -9.68 1.20
CA CYS A 70 3.97 -9.99 2.64
C CYS A 70 2.68 -10.77 2.96
N ARG A 71 1.72 -10.80 2.04
CA ARG A 71 0.35 -11.30 2.28
C ARG A 71 0.29 -12.73 2.85
N GLU A 72 1.05 -13.66 2.30
CA GLU A 72 1.05 -15.06 2.76
C GLU A 72 1.57 -15.18 4.20
N LEU A 73 2.64 -14.46 4.54
CA LEU A 73 3.21 -14.47 5.87
C LEU A 73 2.26 -13.83 6.90
N LEU A 74 1.64 -12.72 6.55
CA LEU A 74 0.65 -12.07 7.41
C LEU A 74 -0.55 -12.97 7.69
N ARG A 75 -1.00 -13.76 6.69
CA ARG A 75 -2.09 -14.72 6.85
C ARG A 75 -1.77 -15.85 7.82
N VAL A 76 -0.50 -16.22 7.96
CA VAL A 76 -0.03 -17.21 8.93
C VAL A 76 0.07 -16.59 10.34
N LEU A 77 0.41 -15.30 10.44
CA LEU A 77 0.53 -14.62 11.73
C LEU A 77 -0.81 -14.30 12.39
N GLU A 78 -1.90 -14.15 11.64
CA GLU A 78 -3.21 -13.82 12.18
C GLU A 78 -3.70 -14.86 13.21
N PRO A 79 -3.76 -16.18 12.89
CA PRO A 79 -4.15 -17.19 13.88
C PRO A 79 -3.16 -17.29 15.05
N TYR A 80 -1.88 -17.01 14.84
CA TYR A 80 -0.89 -16.96 15.91
C TYR A 80 -1.18 -15.81 16.88
N GLY A 81 -1.41 -14.60 16.41
CA GLY A 81 -1.79 -13.45 17.24
C GLY A 81 -3.10 -13.70 18.00
N ALA A 82 -4.10 -14.27 17.34
CA ALA A 82 -5.36 -14.65 17.98
C ALA A 82 -5.19 -15.73 19.08
N ALA A 83 -4.26 -16.64 18.87
CA ALA A 83 -3.96 -17.70 19.83
C ALA A 83 -3.19 -17.17 21.05
N LEU A 84 -2.23 -16.27 20.89
CA LEU A 84 -1.55 -15.58 21.98
C LEU A 84 -2.56 -14.85 22.89
N ARG A 85 -3.59 -14.22 22.33
CA ARG A 85 -4.62 -13.51 23.09
C ARG A 85 -5.48 -14.41 24.00
N ARG A 86 -5.46 -15.73 23.79
CA ARG A 86 -6.14 -16.72 24.68
C ARG A 86 -5.27 -17.21 25.82
N GLY A 87 -3.97 -16.90 25.81
CA GLY A 87 -3.04 -17.29 26.86
C GLY A 87 -3.22 -16.48 28.14
N MET A 88 -2.74 -17.02 29.26
CA MET A 88 -2.75 -16.32 30.56
C MET A 88 -1.69 -15.21 30.56
N MET A 89 -2.08 -14.00 30.93
CA MET A 89 -1.20 -12.84 31.00
C MET A 89 -1.75 -11.77 31.97
N SER A 90 -0.93 -10.79 32.35
CA SER A 90 -1.39 -9.62 33.09
C SER A 90 -2.25 -8.70 32.21
N GLU A 91 -3.07 -7.84 32.83
CA GLU A 91 -3.88 -6.85 32.12
C GLU A 91 -3.01 -5.91 31.25
N THR A 92 -1.87 -5.48 31.77
CA THR A 92 -0.92 -4.64 31.04
C THR A 92 -0.40 -5.34 29.77
N GLN A 93 -0.08 -6.64 29.87
CA GLN A 93 0.34 -7.44 28.73
C GLN A 93 -0.81 -7.66 27.75
N ALA A 94 -2.03 -7.87 28.24
CA ALA A 94 -3.22 -8.03 27.40
C ALA A 94 -3.51 -6.78 26.57
N ARG A 95 -3.45 -5.58 27.17
CA ARG A 95 -3.59 -4.31 26.47
C ARG A 95 -2.46 -4.11 25.43
N ARG A 96 -1.21 -4.38 25.80
CA ARG A 96 -0.09 -4.29 24.86
C ARG A 96 -0.26 -5.26 23.69
N LEU A 97 -0.60 -6.51 23.95
CA LEU A 97 -0.83 -7.52 22.92
C LEU A 97 -2.01 -7.13 22.00
N ALA A 98 -3.08 -6.54 22.56
CA ALA A 98 -4.18 -6.01 21.77
C ALA A 98 -3.69 -4.96 20.77
N GLY A 99 -2.81 -4.03 21.19
CA GLY A 99 -2.20 -3.03 20.31
C GLY A 99 -1.33 -3.66 19.22
N VAL A 100 -0.52 -4.66 19.54
CA VAL A 100 0.33 -5.36 18.56
C VAL A 100 -0.51 -6.15 17.55
N VAL A 101 -1.58 -6.82 17.99
CA VAL A 101 -2.51 -7.53 17.09
C VAL A 101 -3.34 -6.53 16.26
N ALA A 102 -3.69 -5.36 16.81
CA ALA A 102 -4.29 -4.28 16.05
C ALA A 102 -3.39 -3.83 14.90
N ASP A 103 -2.09 -3.65 15.17
CA ASP A 103 -1.11 -3.27 14.14
C ASP A 103 -0.90 -4.38 13.10
N LEU A 104 -0.96 -5.65 13.50
CA LEU A 104 -0.98 -6.78 12.56
C LEU A 104 -2.16 -6.66 11.58
N HIS A 105 -3.38 -6.45 12.10
CA HIS A 105 -4.56 -6.27 11.24
C HIS A 105 -4.48 -4.99 10.41
N ASN A 106 -3.92 -3.91 10.94
CA ASN A 106 -3.67 -2.67 10.21
C ASN A 106 -2.71 -2.90 9.01
N LEU A 107 -1.64 -3.68 9.19
CA LEU A 107 -0.74 -4.06 8.10
C LEU A 107 -1.42 -5.00 7.10
N GLN A 108 -2.20 -5.99 7.57
CA GLN A 108 -2.99 -6.88 6.70
C GLN A 108 -3.99 -6.08 5.85
N GLY A 109 -4.73 -5.16 6.45
CA GLY A 109 -5.65 -4.28 5.72
C GLY A 109 -4.94 -3.51 4.62
N TRP A 110 -3.76 -2.97 4.91
CA TRP A 110 -2.96 -2.25 3.93
C TRP A 110 -2.47 -3.15 2.79
N THR A 111 -1.97 -4.35 3.08
CA THR A 111 -1.50 -5.28 2.04
C THR A 111 -2.63 -5.85 1.19
N GLU A 112 -3.81 -6.09 1.76
CA GLU A 112 -5.00 -6.50 1.00
C GLU A 112 -5.49 -5.36 0.09
N PHE A 113 -5.48 -4.10 0.56
CA PHE A 113 -5.77 -2.93 -0.26
C PHE A 113 -4.76 -2.77 -1.39
N ASP A 114 -3.47 -2.83 -1.10
CA ASP A 114 -2.39 -2.71 -2.09
C ASP A 114 -2.44 -3.84 -3.15
N SER A 115 -3.03 -4.98 -2.78
CA SER A 115 -3.29 -6.12 -3.67
C SER A 115 -4.64 -6.08 -4.40
N GLY A 116 -5.38 -4.96 -4.35
CA GLY A 116 -6.66 -4.77 -5.03
C GLY A 116 -7.85 -5.49 -4.40
N ARG A 117 -7.86 -5.69 -3.07
CA ARG A 117 -8.93 -6.40 -2.33
C ARG A 117 -9.57 -5.53 -1.25
N PRO A 118 -10.31 -4.48 -1.63
CA PRO A 118 -10.81 -3.47 -0.69
C PRO A 118 -11.75 -4.04 0.38
N ILE A 119 -12.62 -5.01 0.04
CA ILE A 119 -13.55 -5.62 1.01
C ILE A 119 -12.79 -6.35 2.13
N ARG A 120 -11.69 -7.03 1.80
CA ARG A 120 -10.86 -7.69 2.82
C ARG A 120 -10.07 -6.67 3.62
N ALA A 121 -9.53 -5.66 2.97
CA ALA A 121 -8.83 -4.55 3.61
C ALA A 121 -9.70 -3.89 4.68
N GLU A 122 -10.93 -3.53 4.33
CA GLU A 122 -11.88 -2.91 5.25
C GLU A 122 -12.20 -3.79 6.47
N ARG A 123 -12.37 -5.10 6.28
CA ARG A 123 -12.58 -6.04 7.40
C ARG A 123 -11.40 -6.04 8.38
N HIS A 124 -10.16 -6.05 7.88
CA HIS A 124 -8.98 -5.98 8.71
C HIS A 124 -8.85 -4.63 9.41
N PHE A 125 -9.14 -3.52 8.74
CA PHE A 125 -9.12 -2.19 9.37
C PHE A 125 -10.17 -2.05 10.47
N ARG A 126 -11.39 -2.57 10.27
CA ARG A 126 -12.42 -2.60 11.34
C ARG A 126 -11.92 -3.39 12.55
N ARG A 127 -11.36 -4.57 12.32
CA ARG A 127 -10.79 -5.38 13.42
C ARG A 127 -9.63 -4.67 14.11
N ALA A 128 -8.79 -3.98 13.36
CA ALA A 128 -7.71 -3.19 13.92
C ALA A 128 -8.23 -2.06 14.84
N LEU A 129 -9.31 -1.36 14.44
CA LEU A 129 -9.93 -0.30 15.25
C LEU A 129 -10.48 -0.84 16.58
N GLU A 130 -11.18 -1.98 16.56
CA GLU A 130 -11.68 -2.62 17.78
C GLU A 130 -10.54 -2.93 18.77
N LEU A 131 -9.45 -3.51 18.28
CA LEU A 131 -8.29 -3.89 19.06
C LEU A 131 -7.46 -2.69 19.53
N ALA A 132 -7.35 -1.64 18.71
CA ALA A 132 -6.68 -0.41 19.08
C ALA A 132 -7.45 0.33 20.20
N ALA A 133 -8.78 0.30 20.17
CA ALA A 133 -9.62 0.83 21.23
C ALA A 133 -9.45 0.03 22.54
N GLU A 134 -9.42 -1.32 22.49
CA GLU A 134 -9.14 -2.19 23.63
C GLU A 134 -7.75 -1.89 24.24
N ALA A 135 -6.76 -1.59 23.38
CA ALA A 135 -5.42 -1.23 23.81
C ALA A 135 -5.32 0.21 24.37
N GLY A 136 -6.31 1.07 24.13
CA GLY A 136 -6.22 2.50 24.41
C GLY A 136 -5.18 3.22 23.55
N ASN A 137 -4.90 2.73 22.33
CA ASN A 137 -3.85 3.27 21.45
C ASN A 137 -4.44 4.23 20.41
N ASP A 138 -4.60 5.48 20.81
CA ASP A 138 -5.15 6.54 19.95
C ASP A 138 -4.24 6.86 18.75
N ASP A 139 -2.91 6.73 18.86
CA ASP A 139 -2.01 6.99 17.72
C ASP A 139 -2.16 5.91 16.62
N LEU A 140 -2.27 4.65 17.01
CA LEU A 140 -2.57 3.58 16.06
C LEU A 140 -3.98 3.74 15.47
N THR A 141 -4.96 4.18 16.27
CA THR A 141 -6.32 4.50 15.81
C THR A 141 -6.27 5.58 14.72
N ALA A 142 -5.48 6.65 14.91
CA ALA A 142 -5.28 7.69 13.92
C ALA A 142 -4.70 7.13 12.61
N ASN A 143 -3.69 6.26 12.70
CA ASN A 143 -3.09 5.62 11.51
C ASN A 143 -4.07 4.69 10.77
N ILE A 144 -4.90 3.95 11.49
CA ILE A 144 -5.92 3.08 10.86
C ILE A 144 -6.94 3.93 10.09
N HIS A 145 -7.42 5.03 10.68
CA HIS A 145 -8.33 5.97 10.00
C HIS A 145 -7.67 6.63 8.79
N TYR A 146 -6.38 7.01 8.89
CA TYR A 146 -5.60 7.46 7.74
C TYR A 146 -5.64 6.44 6.59
N ARG A 147 -5.40 5.16 6.87
CA ARG A 147 -5.37 4.10 5.85
C ARG A 147 -6.75 3.84 5.24
N LEU A 148 -7.81 3.87 6.03
CA LEU A 148 -9.19 3.81 5.54
C LEU A 148 -9.49 4.98 4.61
N GLY A 149 -9.15 6.21 5.01
CA GLY A 149 -9.31 7.38 4.15
C GLY A 149 -8.53 7.28 2.85
N ARG A 150 -7.29 6.75 2.90
CA ARG A 150 -6.48 6.48 1.68
C ARG A 150 -7.14 5.46 0.75
N MET A 151 -7.79 4.46 1.28
CA MET A 151 -8.56 3.48 0.51
C MET A 151 -9.75 4.16 -0.19
N TYR A 152 -10.50 5.01 0.51
CA TYR A 152 -11.61 5.78 -0.07
C TYR A 152 -11.13 6.76 -1.15
N LEU A 153 -10.03 7.49 -0.93
CA LEU A 153 -9.43 8.36 -1.96
C LEU A 153 -9.08 7.58 -3.24
N HIS A 154 -8.51 6.39 -3.09
CA HIS A 154 -8.18 5.54 -4.22
C HIS A 154 -9.42 5.14 -5.02
N HIS A 155 -10.54 4.92 -4.34
CA HIS A 155 -11.84 4.60 -4.95
C HIS A 155 -12.66 5.82 -5.37
N ARG A 156 -12.06 7.01 -5.36
CA ARG A 156 -12.70 8.28 -5.75
C ARG A 156 -13.90 8.66 -4.87
N SER A 157 -13.83 8.32 -3.60
CA SER A 157 -14.82 8.68 -2.57
C SER A 157 -14.22 9.68 -1.58
N PRO A 158 -13.97 10.94 -2.00
CA PRO A 158 -13.29 11.93 -1.16
C PRO A 158 -14.10 12.36 0.07
N ALA A 159 -15.43 12.34 0.02
CA ALA A 159 -16.28 12.68 1.18
C ALA A 159 -16.13 11.65 2.30
N GLU A 160 -16.19 10.36 1.98
CA GLU A 160 -15.95 9.27 2.93
C GLU A 160 -14.50 9.26 3.45
N ALA A 161 -13.55 9.67 2.60
CA ALA A 161 -12.17 9.83 3.03
C ALA A 161 -12.03 10.93 4.09
N LEU A 162 -12.67 12.10 3.90
CA LEU A 162 -12.69 13.20 4.85
C LEU A 162 -13.32 12.79 6.19
N GLU A 163 -14.38 12.00 6.17
CA GLU A 163 -14.97 11.47 7.40
C GLU A 163 -13.95 10.63 8.20
N GLN A 164 -13.20 9.75 7.51
CA GLN A 164 -12.17 8.93 8.15
C GLN A 164 -11.00 9.80 8.65
N PHE A 165 -10.51 10.74 7.85
CA PHE A 165 -9.43 11.64 8.27
C PHE A 165 -9.84 12.49 9.47
N GLY A 166 -11.08 12.99 9.53
CA GLY A 166 -11.62 13.71 10.68
C GLY A 166 -11.62 12.87 11.98
N LYS A 167 -12.03 11.60 11.90
CA LYS A 167 -11.91 10.65 13.02
C LYS A 167 -10.46 10.42 13.43
N GLY A 168 -9.56 10.28 12.44
CA GLY A 168 -8.14 10.18 12.66
C GLY A 168 -7.54 11.40 13.34
N GLN A 169 -7.94 12.61 12.94
CA GLN A 169 -7.49 13.88 13.57
C GLN A 169 -7.90 13.96 15.06
N LEU A 170 -9.11 13.50 15.40
CA LEU A 170 -9.54 13.43 16.80
C LEU A 170 -8.65 12.50 17.61
N ALA A 171 -8.33 11.31 17.08
CA ALA A 171 -7.46 10.35 17.72
C ALA A 171 -6.01 10.88 17.84
N ALA A 172 -5.44 11.47 16.77
CA ALA A 172 -4.11 12.04 16.77
C ALA A 172 -3.93 13.17 17.80
N ARG A 173 -4.97 14.02 17.97
CA ARG A 173 -4.98 15.05 19.02
C ARG A 173 -5.01 14.46 20.42
N ARG A 174 -5.84 13.42 20.69
CA ARG A 174 -5.85 12.73 21.98
C ARG A 174 -4.52 12.07 22.31
N ALA A 175 -3.87 11.52 21.29
CA ALA A 175 -2.56 10.90 21.43
C ALA A 175 -1.41 11.92 21.59
N GLY A 176 -1.64 13.21 21.33
CA GLY A 176 -0.59 14.23 21.31
C GLY A 176 0.48 13.95 20.26
N ARG A 177 0.09 13.52 19.04
CA ARG A 177 1.01 13.08 17.96
C ARG A 177 0.99 14.03 16.76
N PRO A 178 1.88 15.05 16.72
CA PRO A 178 1.96 16.01 15.62
C PRO A 178 2.21 15.33 14.26
N LEU A 179 3.04 14.28 14.19
CA LEU A 179 3.29 13.55 12.94
C LEU A 179 2.01 12.94 12.36
N SER A 180 1.18 12.31 13.20
CA SER A 180 -0.10 11.74 12.77
C SER A 180 -1.06 12.84 12.30
N GLN A 181 -1.05 14.02 12.93
CA GLN A 181 -1.82 15.18 12.48
C GLN A 181 -1.33 15.68 11.13
N ALA A 182 -0.01 15.78 10.90
CA ALA A 182 0.58 16.19 9.62
C ALA A 182 0.17 15.27 8.47
N ILE A 183 0.29 13.94 8.69
CA ILE A 183 -0.13 12.93 7.72
C ILE A 183 -1.61 13.12 7.34
N LEU A 184 -2.45 13.32 8.34
CA LEU A 184 -3.89 13.46 8.13
C LEU A 184 -4.22 14.79 7.44
N SER A 185 -3.61 15.91 7.84
CA SER A 185 -3.84 17.23 7.21
C SER A 185 -3.44 17.22 5.73
N ALA A 186 -2.31 16.62 5.37
CA ALA A 186 -1.90 16.48 3.97
C ALA A 186 -2.89 15.61 3.16
N ASN A 187 -3.51 14.61 3.78
CA ASN A 187 -4.49 13.75 3.11
C ASN A 187 -5.89 14.37 3.07
N GLU A 188 -6.28 15.17 4.07
CA GLU A 188 -7.48 16.02 3.99
C GLU A 188 -7.35 17.03 2.83
N ALA A 189 -6.17 17.66 2.69
CA ALA A 189 -5.88 18.56 1.57
C ALA A 189 -6.07 17.86 0.22
N TRP A 190 -5.59 16.62 0.09
CA TRP A 190 -5.80 15.85 -1.13
C TRP A 190 -7.27 15.53 -1.40
N ALA A 191 -8.03 15.19 -0.37
CA ALA A 191 -9.47 14.93 -0.50
C ALA A 191 -10.23 16.20 -0.97
N TYR A 192 -9.90 17.36 -0.40
CA TYR A 192 -10.48 18.63 -0.83
C TYR A 192 -10.06 19.02 -2.25
N ALA A 193 -8.83 18.75 -2.66
CA ALA A 193 -8.38 18.96 -4.04
C ALA A 193 -9.19 18.11 -5.03
N LEU A 194 -9.50 16.84 -4.68
CA LEU A 194 -10.36 15.98 -5.49
C LEU A 194 -11.81 16.47 -5.58
N LEU A 195 -12.29 17.22 -4.57
CA LEU A 195 -13.60 17.89 -4.58
C LEU A 195 -13.58 19.22 -5.33
N GLY A 196 -12.41 19.72 -5.73
CA GLY A 196 -12.23 21.04 -6.34
C GLY A 196 -12.33 22.20 -5.35
N ASP A 197 -12.35 21.92 -4.04
CA ASP A 197 -12.36 22.97 -3.00
C ASP A 197 -10.92 23.45 -2.75
N VAL A 198 -10.49 24.41 -3.58
CA VAL A 198 -9.14 24.98 -3.54
C VAL A 198 -8.81 25.58 -2.17
N ARG A 199 -9.76 26.31 -1.58
CA ARG A 199 -9.54 26.99 -0.30
C ARG A 199 -9.24 25.97 0.80
N GLN A 200 -10.13 25.00 1.01
CA GLN A 200 -9.92 23.97 2.03
C GLN A 200 -8.67 23.11 1.75
N ALA A 201 -8.39 22.80 0.47
CA ALA A 201 -7.20 22.06 0.10
C ALA A 201 -5.93 22.82 0.53
N LEU A 202 -5.83 24.12 0.24
CA LEU A 202 -4.68 24.92 0.61
C LEU A 202 -4.59 25.20 2.12
N ASP A 203 -5.72 25.45 2.78
CA ASP A 203 -5.78 25.64 4.24
C ASP A 203 -5.25 24.39 4.96
N LYS A 204 -5.68 23.19 4.55
CA LYS A 204 -5.21 21.93 5.12
C LYS A 204 -3.74 21.63 4.78
N LEU A 205 -3.34 21.96 3.54
CA LEU A 205 -1.96 21.75 3.09
C LEU A 205 -0.97 22.62 3.87
N SER A 206 -1.34 23.83 4.23
CA SER A 206 -0.49 24.76 5.00
C SER A 206 -0.23 24.31 6.44
N LEU A 207 -1.14 23.50 7.03
CA LEU A 207 -0.96 22.97 8.39
C LEU A 207 0.06 21.84 8.47
N ALA A 208 0.21 21.06 7.40
CA ALA A 208 1.01 19.85 7.44
C ALA A 208 2.51 20.09 7.70
N PRO A 209 3.18 21.10 7.10
CA PRO A 209 4.60 21.40 7.41
C PRO A 209 4.83 21.81 8.86
N GLU A 210 3.97 22.63 9.44
CA GLU A 210 4.08 23.05 10.84
C GLU A 210 3.92 21.86 11.79
N GLN A 211 2.89 21.04 11.57
CA GLN A 211 2.66 19.84 12.36
C GLN A 211 3.80 18.83 12.22
N PHE A 212 4.39 18.70 11.02
CA PHE A 212 5.55 17.87 10.79
C PHE A 212 6.78 18.41 11.53
N ALA A 213 7.05 19.70 11.48
CA ALA A 213 8.13 20.33 12.22
C ALA A 213 8.00 20.12 13.74
N ASN A 214 6.77 20.20 14.27
CA ASN A 214 6.48 19.98 15.68
C ASN A 214 6.65 18.50 16.11
N SER A 215 6.81 17.56 15.17
CA SER A 215 7.07 16.15 15.46
C SER A 215 8.54 15.77 15.48
N LEU A 216 9.44 16.71 15.15
CA LEU A 216 10.88 16.42 15.11
C LEU A 216 11.41 16.17 16.52
N GLY A 217 12.08 15.03 16.71
CA GLY A 217 12.57 14.57 18.01
C GLY A 217 11.66 13.57 18.73
N ASP A 218 10.44 13.37 18.28
CA ASP A 218 9.54 12.36 18.82
C ASP A 218 9.98 10.94 18.41
N THR A 219 9.69 9.97 19.29
CA THR A 219 9.80 8.56 18.92
C THR A 219 8.69 8.21 17.92
N VAL A 220 9.08 7.83 16.70
CA VAL A 220 8.15 7.50 15.62
C VAL A 220 7.85 6.00 15.66
N PRO A 221 6.58 5.60 15.83
CA PRO A 221 6.20 4.20 15.76
C PRO A 221 6.31 3.64 14.32
N SER A 222 6.50 2.32 14.21
CA SER A 222 6.76 1.66 12.92
C SER A 222 5.67 1.91 11.86
N TRP A 223 4.43 2.11 12.29
CA TRP A 223 3.31 2.36 11.36
C TRP A 223 3.30 3.76 10.76
N SER A 224 4.00 4.74 11.37
CA SER A 224 4.13 6.12 10.87
C SER A 224 5.53 6.43 10.31
N ALA A 225 6.50 5.52 10.46
CA ALA A 225 7.89 5.69 10.03
C ALA A 225 8.07 5.88 8.49
N PHE A 226 7.03 5.63 7.71
CA PHE A 226 7.04 5.85 6.26
C PHE A 226 6.99 7.33 5.88
N PHE A 227 6.56 8.21 6.80
CA PHE A 227 6.31 9.62 6.48
C PHE A 227 7.48 10.49 6.96
N ALA A 228 8.33 10.84 6.04
CA ALA A 228 9.49 11.72 6.23
C ALA A 228 9.30 13.04 5.46
N ALA A 229 10.30 13.91 5.46
CA ALA A 229 10.27 15.20 4.75
C ALA A 229 9.97 15.02 3.25
N ASN A 230 10.54 13.98 2.64
CA ASN A 230 10.30 13.68 1.21
C ASN A 230 8.85 13.28 0.94
N ASP A 231 8.20 12.57 1.89
CA ASP A 231 6.79 12.19 1.74
C ASP A 231 5.87 13.39 1.94
N LEU A 232 6.26 14.34 2.80
CA LEU A 232 5.55 15.61 2.93
C LEU A 232 5.66 16.43 1.64
N ALA A 233 6.86 16.58 1.06
CA ALA A 233 7.07 17.25 -0.22
C ALA A 233 6.26 16.56 -1.35
N ALA A 234 6.28 15.22 -1.41
CA ALA A 234 5.47 14.45 -2.35
C ALA A 234 3.97 14.68 -2.18
N MET A 235 3.48 14.83 -0.94
CA MET A 235 2.08 15.13 -0.67
C MET A 235 1.71 16.56 -1.09
N ILE A 236 2.61 17.53 -0.85
CA ILE A 236 2.42 18.92 -1.33
C ILE A 236 2.28 18.91 -2.86
N GLY A 237 3.22 18.26 -3.56
CA GLY A 237 3.15 18.12 -5.01
C GLY A 237 1.88 17.40 -5.46
N THR A 238 1.51 16.26 -4.84
CA THR A 238 0.29 15.51 -5.17
C THR A 238 -0.98 16.37 -5.09
N VAL A 239 -1.14 17.15 -4.02
CA VAL A 239 -2.30 18.04 -3.84
C VAL A 239 -2.33 19.12 -4.91
N ARG A 240 -1.18 19.74 -5.20
CA ARG A 240 -1.04 20.75 -6.23
C ARG A 240 -1.31 20.20 -7.64
N THR A 241 -0.81 19.00 -7.96
CA THR A 241 -1.11 18.31 -9.22
C THR A 241 -2.60 18.02 -9.39
N GLU A 242 -3.29 17.59 -8.32
CA GLU A 242 -4.75 17.38 -8.41
C GLU A 242 -5.50 18.70 -8.64
N LEU A 243 -5.09 19.78 -7.99
CA LEU A 243 -5.63 21.12 -8.28
C LEU A 243 -5.32 21.57 -9.68
N ALA A 244 -4.09 21.32 -10.19
CA ALA A 244 -3.70 21.62 -11.57
C ALA A 244 -4.57 20.88 -12.59
N ARG A 245 -4.87 19.61 -12.29
CA ARG A 245 -5.65 18.73 -13.17
C ARG A 245 -7.14 19.04 -13.20
N LEU A 246 -7.70 19.46 -12.07
CA LEU A 246 -9.16 19.57 -11.87
C LEU A 246 -9.66 21.01 -11.90
N VAL A 247 -8.81 21.99 -11.56
CA VAL A 247 -9.22 23.38 -11.37
C VAL A 247 -8.43 24.33 -12.25
N ASP A 248 -7.11 24.46 -12.07
CA ASP A 248 -6.28 25.42 -12.78
C ASP A 248 -4.85 24.90 -12.93
N VAL A 249 -4.41 24.73 -14.17
CA VAL A 249 -3.07 24.23 -14.52
C VAL A 249 -1.93 25.00 -13.84
N ARG A 250 -2.14 26.27 -13.48
CA ARG A 250 -1.12 27.09 -12.80
C ARG A 250 -0.60 26.48 -11.50
N HIS A 251 -1.36 25.58 -10.85
CA HIS A 251 -0.89 24.85 -9.69
C HIS A 251 0.28 23.87 -9.96
N SER A 252 0.50 23.47 -11.22
CA SER A 252 1.68 22.66 -11.62
C SER A 252 3.01 23.37 -11.34
N ARG A 253 3.04 24.72 -11.40
CA ARG A 253 4.25 25.50 -11.10
C ARG A 253 4.80 25.29 -9.70
N GLU A 254 3.90 24.99 -8.74
CA GLU A 254 4.29 24.66 -7.37
C GLU A 254 4.40 23.14 -7.15
N ALA A 255 3.69 22.34 -7.94
CA ALA A 255 3.74 20.89 -7.88
C ALA A 255 5.10 20.34 -8.35
N ILE A 256 5.57 20.78 -9.51
CA ILE A 256 6.80 20.27 -10.13
C ILE A 256 8.01 20.37 -9.20
N PRO A 257 8.36 21.53 -8.60
CA PRO A 257 9.51 21.60 -7.70
C PRO A 257 9.36 20.72 -6.47
N ALA A 258 8.16 20.66 -5.85
CA ALA A 258 7.93 19.83 -4.67
C ALA A 258 8.05 18.32 -4.98
N LEU A 259 7.56 17.87 -6.15
CA LEU A 259 7.70 16.47 -6.58
C LEU A 259 9.15 16.14 -6.93
N THR A 260 9.89 17.07 -7.55
CA THR A 260 11.31 16.90 -7.87
C THR A 260 12.14 16.77 -6.61
N GLU A 261 11.96 17.65 -5.64
CA GLU A 261 12.63 17.58 -4.32
C GLU A 261 12.36 16.21 -3.65
N ALA A 262 11.10 15.76 -3.65
CA ALA A 262 10.74 14.48 -3.07
C ALA A 262 11.47 13.31 -3.77
N ILE A 263 11.51 13.30 -5.10
CA ILE A 263 12.14 12.24 -5.90
C ILE A 263 13.65 12.18 -5.64
N GLU A 264 14.31 13.31 -5.55
CA GLU A 264 15.75 13.42 -5.29
C GLU A 264 16.10 12.95 -3.86
N GLY A 265 15.22 13.23 -2.90
CA GLY A 265 15.42 12.87 -1.50
C GLY A 265 15.11 11.41 -1.16
N TYR A 266 14.44 10.64 -2.01
CA TYR A 266 14.14 9.24 -1.72
C TYR A 266 15.37 8.34 -1.82
N GLY A 267 15.63 7.59 -0.74
CA GLY A 267 16.64 6.55 -0.70
C GLY A 267 16.27 5.29 -1.52
N PRO A 268 17.23 4.35 -1.67
CA PRO A 268 17.05 3.15 -2.49
C PRO A 268 15.93 2.22 -2.01
N ASP A 269 15.57 2.25 -0.73
CA ASP A 269 14.51 1.44 -0.15
C ASP A 269 13.09 2.01 -0.40
N MET A 270 12.97 3.26 -0.86
CA MET A 270 11.70 3.95 -1.08
C MET A 270 11.20 3.87 -2.53
N VAL A 271 11.47 2.74 -3.19
CA VAL A 271 11.20 2.49 -4.61
C VAL A 271 9.75 2.79 -5.00
N ARG A 272 8.79 2.33 -4.17
CA ARG A 272 7.36 2.55 -4.41
C ARG A 272 6.95 4.02 -4.28
N SER A 273 7.41 4.72 -3.25
CA SER A 273 7.13 6.16 -3.06
C SER A 273 7.70 6.96 -4.22
N ARG A 274 8.95 6.68 -4.60
CA ARG A 274 9.62 7.32 -5.73
C ARG A 274 8.83 7.13 -7.04
N SER A 275 8.47 5.90 -7.39
CA SER A 275 7.68 5.62 -8.59
C SER A 275 6.33 6.35 -8.60
N LEU A 276 5.60 6.35 -7.48
CA LEU A 276 4.31 7.04 -7.37
C LEU A 276 4.45 8.56 -7.52
N THR A 277 5.52 9.14 -6.98
CA THR A 277 5.81 10.58 -7.08
C THR A 277 6.21 10.97 -8.52
N MET A 278 7.00 10.13 -9.20
CA MET A 278 7.35 10.32 -10.62
C MET A 278 6.12 10.28 -11.52
N ILE A 279 5.13 9.42 -11.22
CA ILE A 279 3.87 9.40 -12.00
C ILE A 279 3.15 10.76 -11.89
N TRP A 280 3.12 11.37 -10.70
CA TRP A 280 2.53 12.70 -10.53
C TRP A 280 3.33 13.78 -11.29
N LEU A 281 4.65 13.73 -11.22
CA LEU A 281 5.49 14.65 -11.99
C LEU A 281 5.24 14.54 -13.51
N ALA A 282 5.09 13.31 -14.01
CA ALA A 282 4.73 13.08 -15.41
C ALA A 282 3.35 13.65 -15.76
N VAL A 283 2.38 13.62 -14.83
CA VAL A 283 1.07 14.26 -14.99
C VAL A 283 1.22 15.79 -15.17
N ASP A 284 2.03 16.43 -14.31
CA ASP A 284 2.23 17.89 -14.41
C ASP A 284 2.90 18.31 -15.72
N HIS A 285 3.94 17.58 -16.19
CA HIS A 285 4.56 17.81 -17.49
C HIS A 285 3.54 17.65 -18.64
N ALA A 286 2.68 16.62 -18.57
CA ALA A 286 1.62 16.44 -19.57
C ALA A 286 0.57 17.56 -19.53
N LEU A 287 0.24 18.11 -18.36
CA LEU A 287 -0.68 19.25 -18.21
C LEU A 287 -0.08 20.53 -18.81
N GLU A 288 1.20 20.77 -18.61
CA GLU A 288 1.92 21.91 -19.21
C GLU A 288 2.18 21.76 -20.71
N GLY A 289 1.95 20.55 -21.26
CA GLY A 289 2.13 20.28 -22.70
C GLY A 289 3.52 19.77 -23.07
N ASP A 290 4.40 19.56 -22.11
CA ASP A 290 5.72 18.94 -22.31
C ASP A 290 5.57 17.40 -22.32
N LEU A 291 5.16 16.87 -23.49
CA LEU A 291 4.90 15.44 -23.65
C LEU A 291 6.18 14.61 -23.69
N ASP A 292 7.29 15.18 -24.12
CA ASP A 292 8.59 14.50 -24.14
C ASP A 292 9.03 14.20 -22.69
N ARG A 293 8.96 15.20 -21.86
CA ARG A 293 9.31 15.05 -20.44
C ARG A 293 8.31 14.16 -19.69
N ALA A 294 7.02 14.28 -19.99
CA ALA A 294 5.98 13.42 -19.43
C ALA A 294 6.23 11.95 -19.80
N ALA A 295 6.63 11.65 -21.03
CA ALA A 295 6.97 10.32 -21.49
C ALA A 295 8.24 9.79 -20.79
N GLU A 296 9.31 10.57 -20.76
CA GLU A 296 10.59 10.21 -20.11
C GLU A 296 10.36 9.82 -18.63
N VAL A 297 9.72 10.72 -17.87
CA VAL A 297 9.47 10.50 -16.44
C VAL A 297 8.48 9.38 -16.20
N GLY A 298 7.42 9.29 -17.02
CA GLY A 298 6.39 8.24 -16.90
C GLY A 298 6.94 6.85 -17.21
N LEU A 299 7.78 6.69 -18.21
CA LEU A 299 8.44 5.43 -18.56
C LEU A 299 9.41 5.00 -17.46
N SER A 300 10.24 5.91 -16.97
CA SER A 300 11.15 5.65 -15.85
C SER A 300 10.39 5.24 -14.59
N ALA A 301 9.24 5.86 -14.29
CA ALA A 301 8.38 5.47 -13.19
C ALA A 301 7.84 4.04 -13.33
N MET A 302 7.44 3.63 -14.54
CA MET A 302 6.96 2.27 -14.82
C MET A 302 8.08 1.23 -14.73
N GLU A 303 9.27 1.56 -15.20
CA GLU A 303 10.45 0.68 -15.08
C GLU A 303 10.76 0.39 -13.62
N ILE A 304 10.85 1.41 -12.79
CA ILE A 304 11.04 1.29 -11.34
C ILE A 304 9.92 0.47 -10.69
N ALA A 305 8.68 0.68 -11.14
CA ALA A 305 7.51 -0.02 -10.61
C ALA A 305 7.41 -1.48 -11.05
N GLY A 306 8.13 -1.91 -12.08
CA GLY A 306 8.02 -3.25 -12.67
C GLY A 306 8.31 -4.40 -11.68
N GLY A 307 9.15 -4.14 -10.67
CA GLY A 307 9.45 -5.08 -9.59
C GLY A 307 8.46 -5.03 -8.40
N ILE A 308 7.49 -4.12 -8.40
CA ILE A 308 6.61 -3.87 -7.25
C ILE A 308 5.29 -4.61 -7.42
N ARG A 309 4.96 -5.49 -6.47
CA ARG A 309 3.68 -6.22 -6.45
C ARG A 309 2.56 -5.38 -5.83
N SER A 310 2.09 -4.36 -6.57
CA SER A 310 1.05 -3.42 -6.12
C SER A 310 0.04 -3.11 -7.23
N ALA A 311 -1.22 -3.44 -7.00
CA ALA A 311 -2.33 -3.04 -7.89
C ALA A 311 -2.49 -1.52 -7.89
N ARG A 312 -2.28 -0.89 -6.73
CA ARG A 312 -2.40 0.56 -6.54
C ARG A 312 -1.43 1.34 -7.41
N THR A 313 -0.20 0.87 -7.60
CA THR A 313 0.79 1.53 -8.45
C THR A 313 0.31 1.57 -9.91
N ARG A 314 -0.30 0.49 -10.40
CA ARG A 314 -0.89 0.44 -11.75
C ARG A 314 -2.08 1.37 -11.92
N ASP A 315 -2.95 1.43 -10.92
CA ASP A 315 -4.13 2.30 -10.96
C ASP A 315 -3.75 3.78 -10.91
N ARG A 316 -2.60 4.12 -10.31
CA ARG A 316 -2.08 5.49 -10.24
C ARG A 316 -1.69 6.07 -11.60
N LEU A 317 -1.47 5.23 -12.61
CA LEU A 317 -1.22 5.67 -13.99
C LEU A 317 -2.47 6.21 -14.71
N ARG A 318 -3.67 6.04 -14.12
CA ARG A 318 -4.91 6.53 -14.76
C ARG A 318 -4.91 8.04 -15.00
N PRO A 319 -4.57 8.92 -14.04
CA PRO A 319 -4.50 10.37 -14.29
C PRO A 319 -3.56 10.73 -15.44
N LEU A 320 -2.37 10.11 -15.52
CA LEU A 320 -1.43 10.31 -16.62
C LEU A 320 -2.07 9.91 -17.96
N SER A 321 -2.68 8.73 -18.04
CA SER A 321 -3.40 8.31 -19.26
C SER A 321 -4.52 9.27 -19.65
N GLU A 322 -5.27 9.82 -18.68
CA GLU A 322 -6.35 10.77 -18.92
C GLU A 322 -5.81 12.09 -19.50
N CYS A 323 -4.67 12.61 -18.99
CA CYS A 323 -4.04 13.82 -19.49
C CYS A 323 -3.45 13.63 -20.89
N VAL A 324 -2.69 12.57 -21.12
CA VAL A 324 -2.01 12.27 -22.37
C VAL A 324 -3.01 11.95 -23.50
N ARG A 325 -4.12 11.29 -23.19
CA ARG A 325 -5.18 10.95 -24.18
C ARG A 325 -5.76 12.18 -24.88
N LYS A 326 -5.73 13.34 -24.25
CA LYS A 326 -6.16 14.59 -24.87
C LYS A 326 -5.23 15.07 -25.99
N ARG A 327 -4.07 14.45 -26.16
CA ARG A 327 -2.99 14.81 -27.08
C ARG A 327 -2.59 13.66 -28.04
N VAL A 328 -3.54 12.79 -28.41
CA VAL A 328 -3.28 11.60 -29.27
C VAL A 328 -2.74 11.89 -30.67
N GLY A 329 -2.73 13.14 -31.11
CA GLY A 329 -2.05 13.57 -32.33
C GLY A 329 -0.52 13.50 -32.24
N ASP A 330 0.02 13.55 -31.05
CA ASP A 330 1.45 13.47 -30.77
C ASP A 330 1.93 12.02 -30.73
N ILE A 331 3.12 11.75 -31.29
CA ILE A 331 3.69 10.39 -31.36
C ILE A 331 4.11 9.87 -29.98
N ASN A 332 4.68 10.75 -29.14
CA ASN A 332 5.13 10.42 -27.81
C ASN A 332 3.93 10.14 -26.87
N ALA A 333 2.82 10.88 -27.07
CA ALA A 333 1.57 10.61 -26.38
C ALA A 333 1.03 9.22 -26.69
N ARG A 334 1.07 8.78 -27.94
CA ARG A 334 0.61 7.44 -28.36
C ARG A 334 1.49 6.33 -27.78
N ASP A 335 2.82 6.44 -27.90
CA ASP A 335 3.75 5.45 -27.35
C ASP A 335 3.59 5.32 -25.82
N LEU A 336 3.48 6.45 -25.11
CA LEU A 336 3.26 6.44 -23.66
C LEU A 336 1.93 5.75 -23.28
N LEU A 337 0.84 6.01 -24.01
CA LEU A 337 -0.45 5.35 -23.77
C LEU A 337 -0.38 3.84 -23.97
N ASP A 338 0.28 3.37 -25.02
CA ASP A 338 0.44 1.95 -25.32
C ASP A 338 1.28 1.26 -24.24
N ARG A 339 2.34 1.88 -23.77
CA ARG A 339 3.17 1.36 -22.68
C ARG A 339 2.42 1.34 -21.35
N ILE A 340 1.63 2.35 -21.04
CA ILE A 340 0.76 2.36 -19.84
C ILE A 340 -0.26 1.22 -19.94
N ALA A 341 -0.87 1.00 -21.10
CA ALA A 341 -1.83 -0.09 -21.29
C ALA A 341 -1.17 -1.47 -21.08
N THR A 342 0.01 -1.69 -21.67
CA THR A 342 0.81 -2.91 -21.50
C THR A 342 1.18 -3.14 -20.04
N PHE A 343 1.71 -2.11 -19.36
CA PHE A 343 2.11 -2.20 -17.95
C PHE A 343 0.92 -2.54 -17.03
N ARG A 344 -0.26 -2.01 -17.32
CA ARG A 344 -1.46 -2.31 -16.53
C ARG A 344 -2.03 -3.70 -16.78
N ALA A 345 -1.76 -4.28 -17.94
CA ALA A 345 -2.22 -5.62 -18.33
C ALA A 345 -1.28 -6.74 -17.84
N SER A 346 -0.02 -6.47 -17.56
CA SER A 346 1.03 -7.45 -17.22
C SER A 346 1.00 -7.98 -15.79
N ALA A 347 -0.11 -7.94 -15.07
CA ALA A 347 -0.21 -8.27 -13.66
C ALA A 347 -1.13 -9.43 -13.33
#